data_034e18f506b9020ccaa257db923c1a19
#
_entry.id   034e18f506b9020ccaa257db923c1a19
#
_cell.length_a   1.000
_cell.length_b   1.000
_cell.length_c   1.000
_cell.angle_alpha   90.00
_cell.angle_beta   90.00
_cell.angle_gamma   90.00
#
_symmetry.space_group_name_H-M   'P 1'
#
loop_
_entity.id
_entity.type
_entity.pdbx_description
1 polymer ?
#
loop_
_entity_poly.entity_id
_entity_poly.type
_entity_poly.pdbx_seq_one_letter_code
_entity_poly.pdbx_strand_id
1 'polypeptide(L)'
;MGTLEFLKLVLPSQGQTVLGLVQIKDDGGSWFKWKNYPNAEEAARAALIFDGRGETVYFGVNSFGDWYTDDKTGKRRIRTQENVVACRSLFDDFDVDVEKKDAYDTKAEALEGVIELAKALRLTPSIVN
;
A
#
# COMPACT_ATOMS: atom_id res chain seq x y z
N MET A 1 -2.21 -10.23 14.44
CA MET A 1 -2.75 -10.40 13.07
C MET A 1 -1.58 -10.68 12.15
N GLY A 2 -1.65 -11.76 11.38
CA GLY A 2 -0.60 -12.13 10.44
C GLY A 2 -0.74 -11.39 9.09
N THR A 3 0.32 -11.38 8.28
CA THR A 3 0.35 -10.72 6.97
C THR A 3 -0.82 -11.12 6.06
N LEU A 4 -1.14 -12.40 6.00
CA LEU A 4 -2.25 -12.90 5.18
C LEU A 4 -3.60 -12.37 5.67
N GLU A 5 -3.85 -12.41 6.97
CA GLU A 5 -5.11 -11.92 7.58
C GLU A 5 -5.26 -10.42 7.33
N PHE A 6 -4.18 -9.65 7.51
CA PHE A 6 -4.14 -8.22 7.22
C PHE A 6 -4.47 -7.93 5.76
N LEU A 7 -3.78 -8.57 4.80
CA LEU A 7 -4.01 -8.33 3.38
C LEU A 7 -5.44 -8.73 2.95
N LYS A 8 -5.97 -9.84 3.46
CA LYS A 8 -7.37 -10.23 3.22
C LYS A 8 -8.39 -9.23 3.77
N LEU A 9 -8.05 -8.54 4.86
CA LEU A 9 -8.93 -7.54 5.45
C LEU A 9 -8.96 -6.25 4.63
N VAL A 10 -7.80 -5.79 4.17
CA VAL A 10 -7.65 -4.45 3.57
C VAL A 10 -7.73 -4.44 2.04
N LEU A 11 -7.41 -5.55 1.37
CA LEU A 11 -7.38 -5.61 -0.08
C LEU A 11 -8.68 -6.14 -0.69
N PRO A 12 -9.04 -5.68 -1.89
CA PRO A 12 -10.17 -6.21 -2.65
C PRO A 12 -9.97 -7.68 -2.99
N SER A 13 -11.09 -8.41 -3.14
CA SER A 13 -11.09 -9.80 -3.64
C SER A 13 -11.06 -9.88 -5.17
N GLN A 14 -11.31 -8.78 -5.86
CA GLN A 14 -11.29 -8.68 -7.32
C GLN A 14 -9.99 -8.04 -7.81
N GLY A 15 -9.52 -8.42 -9.00
CA GLY A 15 -8.29 -7.90 -9.58
C GLY A 15 -7.03 -8.50 -8.98
N GLN A 16 -5.89 -7.98 -9.41
CA GLN A 16 -4.58 -8.46 -8.98
C GLN A 16 -4.03 -7.65 -7.81
N THR A 17 -3.39 -8.32 -6.88
CA THR A 17 -2.60 -7.69 -5.82
C THR A 17 -1.19 -7.41 -6.33
N VAL A 18 -0.70 -6.21 -6.08
CA VAL A 18 0.64 -5.79 -6.54
C VAL A 18 1.56 -5.56 -5.34
N LEU A 19 2.73 -6.22 -5.38
CA LEU A 19 3.82 -5.98 -4.45
C LEU A 19 4.90 -5.13 -5.11
N GLY A 20 5.49 -4.22 -4.34
CA GLY A 20 6.67 -3.45 -4.71
C GLY A 20 7.87 -3.88 -3.89
N LEU A 21 8.92 -4.36 -4.55
CA LEU A 21 10.20 -4.68 -3.92
C LEU A 21 11.15 -3.50 -4.10
N VAL A 22 11.73 -3.03 -3.02
CA VAL A 22 12.74 -1.96 -3.09
C VAL A 22 14.03 -2.54 -3.66
N GLN A 23 14.53 -1.90 -4.69
CA GLN A 23 15.84 -2.18 -5.29
C GLN A 23 16.74 -0.98 -5.08
N ILE A 24 17.93 -1.21 -4.55
CA ILE A 24 18.96 -0.18 -4.35
C ILE A 24 19.89 -0.20 -5.54
N LYS A 25 20.17 0.98 -6.11
CA LYS A 25 21.13 1.17 -7.19
C LYS A 25 22.54 1.38 -6.64
N ASP A 26 23.54 1.19 -7.48
CA ASP A 26 24.94 1.40 -7.12
C ASP A 26 25.27 2.86 -6.71
N ASP A 27 24.47 3.82 -7.20
CA ASP A 27 24.55 5.25 -6.85
C ASP A 27 23.84 5.62 -5.53
N GLY A 28 23.27 4.62 -4.81
CA GLY A 28 22.51 4.81 -3.57
C GLY A 28 21.04 5.21 -3.80
N GLY A 29 20.61 5.40 -5.04
CA GLY A 29 19.21 5.61 -5.39
C GLY A 29 18.38 4.33 -5.22
N SER A 30 17.06 4.47 -5.15
CA SER A 30 16.15 3.32 -5.06
C SER A 30 15.07 3.38 -6.12
N TRP A 31 14.54 2.21 -6.46
CA TRP A 31 13.39 2.07 -7.34
C TRP A 31 12.55 0.86 -6.93
N PHE A 32 11.29 0.80 -7.37
CA PHE A 32 10.41 -0.32 -7.10
C PHE A 32 10.38 -1.28 -8.27
N LYS A 33 10.62 -2.57 -7.97
CA LYS A 33 10.30 -3.68 -8.86
C LYS A 33 8.91 -4.18 -8.52
N TRP A 34 7.95 -3.92 -9.40
CA TRP A 34 6.56 -4.35 -9.22
C TRP A 34 6.37 -5.81 -9.64
N LYS A 35 5.63 -6.55 -8.81
CA LYS A 35 5.19 -7.92 -9.08
C LYS A 35 3.70 -8.02 -8.80
N ASN A 36 2.97 -8.69 -9.67
CA ASN A 36 1.54 -8.92 -9.53
C ASN A 36 1.22 -10.36 -9.16
N TYR A 37 0.16 -10.52 -8.41
CA TYR A 37 -0.35 -11.80 -7.92
C TYR A 37 -1.87 -11.82 -8.12
N PRO A 38 -2.46 -12.99 -8.44
CA PRO A 38 -3.89 -13.09 -8.75
C PRO A 38 -4.79 -12.78 -7.55
N ASN A 39 -4.27 -12.87 -6.34
CA ASN A 39 -5.02 -12.63 -5.11
C ASN A 39 -4.11 -12.28 -3.93
N ALA A 40 -4.72 -11.82 -2.83
CA ALA A 40 -4.02 -11.44 -1.61
C ALA A 40 -3.28 -12.61 -0.94
N GLU A 41 -3.77 -13.85 -1.09
CA GLU A 41 -3.13 -15.03 -0.48
C GLU A 41 -1.78 -15.34 -1.12
N GLU A 42 -1.72 -15.36 -2.44
CA GLU A 42 -0.47 -15.56 -3.16
C GLU A 42 0.51 -14.42 -2.95
N ALA A 43 0.01 -13.18 -2.91
CA ALA A 43 0.81 -12.00 -2.57
C ALA A 43 1.39 -12.11 -1.16
N ALA A 44 0.60 -12.51 -0.16
CA ALA A 44 1.07 -12.68 1.21
C ALA A 44 2.15 -13.75 1.35
N ARG A 45 1.98 -14.89 0.68
CA ARG A 45 3.02 -15.95 0.65
C ARG A 45 4.32 -15.44 0.04
N ALA A 46 4.23 -14.70 -1.07
CA ALA A 46 5.39 -14.10 -1.72
C ALA A 46 6.05 -13.03 -0.83
N ALA A 47 5.25 -12.17 -0.18
CA ALA A 47 5.76 -11.14 0.73
C ALA A 47 6.57 -11.76 1.88
N LEU A 48 6.07 -12.83 2.50
CA LEU A 48 6.80 -13.54 3.56
C LEU A 48 8.12 -14.16 3.08
N ILE A 49 8.17 -14.66 1.84
CA ILE A 49 9.41 -15.18 1.26
C ILE A 49 10.42 -14.07 1.03
N PHE A 50 10.00 -12.90 0.54
CA PHE A 50 10.86 -11.76 0.32
C PHE A 50 11.35 -11.16 1.65
N ASP A 51 10.47 -11.00 2.62
CA ASP A 51 10.81 -10.55 3.96
C ASP A 51 11.83 -11.49 4.63
N GLY A 52 11.64 -12.79 4.53
CA GLY A 52 12.60 -13.80 5.00
C GLY A 52 13.99 -13.75 4.33
N ARG A 53 14.12 -13.06 3.19
CA ARG A 53 15.39 -12.76 2.51
C ARG A 53 15.94 -11.38 2.87
N GLY A 54 15.29 -10.65 3.76
CA GLY A 54 15.66 -9.29 4.13
C GLY A 54 15.30 -8.23 3.08
N GLU A 55 14.38 -8.55 2.14
CA GLU A 55 13.90 -7.58 1.15
C GLU A 55 12.78 -6.71 1.73
N THR A 56 12.84 -5.41 1.50
CA THR A 56 11.74 -4.50 1.88
C THR A 56 10.61 -4.62 0.88
N VAL A 57 9.42 -4.97 1.37
CA VAL A 57 8.23 -5.25 0.57
C VAL A 57 7.12 -4.24 0.88
N TYR A 58 6.56 -3.65 -0.16
CA TYR A 58 5.36 -2.81 -0.09
C TYR A 58 4.22 -3.49 -0.86
N PHE A 59 2.99 -3.15 -0.54
CA PHE A 59 1.83 -3.60 -1.30
C PHE A 59 1.03 -2.42 -1.84
N GLY A 60 0.38 -2.62 -3.00
CA GLY A 60 -0.59 -1.67 -3.52
C GLY A 60 -1.91 -1.78 -2.74
N VAL A 61 -2.42 -0.65 -2.25
CA VAL A 61 -3.68 -0.59 -1.47
C VAL A 61 -4.93 -0.90 -2.29
N ASN A 62 -4.83 -0.75 -3.61
CA ASN A 62 -5.87 -1.11 -4.57
C ASN A 62 -5.53 -2.43 -5.26
N SER A 63 -6.53 -3.06 -5.86
CA SER A 63 -6.28 -4.09 -6.86
C SER A 63 -6.22 -3.49 -8.26
N PHE A 64 -5.54 -4.19 -9.14
CA PHE A 64 -5.22 -3.72 -10.49
C PHE A 64 -5.61 -4.77 -11.53
N GLY A 65 -5.78 -4.32 -12.77
CA GLY A 65 -5.87 -5.19 -13.94
C GLY A 65 -4.51 -5.76 -14.33
N ASP A 66 -4.43 -6.29 -15.53
CA ASP A 66 -3.18 -6.83 -16.09
C ASP A 66 -2.17 -5.73 -16.43
N TRP A 67 -0.92 -6.15 -16.64
CA TRP A 67 0.09 -5.30 -17.23
C TRP A 67 -0.33 -4.81 -18.61
N TYR A 68 -0.17 -3.53 -18.86
CA TYR A 68 -0.42 -2.93 -20.17
C TYR A 68 0.77 -2.07 -20.60
N THR A 69 0.81 -1.74 -21.88
CA THR A 69 1.80 -0.80 -22.43
C THR A 69 1.12 0.58 -22.51
N ASP A 70 1.71 1.55 -21.88
CA ASP A 70 1.28 2.95 -21.96
C ASP A 70 1.60 3.50 -23.36
N ASP A 71 0.58 3.85 -24.12
CA ASP A 71 0.71 4.29 -25.52
C ASP A 71 1.54 5.58 -25.66
N LYS A 72 1.55 6.43 -24.63
CA LYS A 72 2.28 7.70 -24.64
C LYS A 72 3.78 7.54 -24.38
N THR A 73 4.14 6.57 -23.54
CA THR A 73 5.52 6.39 -23.08
C THR A 73 6.19 5.12 -23.56
N GLY A 74 5.42 4.18 -24.13
CA GLY A 74 5.88 2.84 -24.53
C GLY A 74 6.32 1.95 -23.34
N LYS A 75 6.08 2.40 -22.08
CA LYS A 75 6.50 1.65 -20.90
C LYS A 75 5.43 0.69 -20.43
N ARG A 76 5.84 -0.49 -19.97
CA ARG A 76 4.95 -1.43 -19.30
C ARG A 76 4.55 -0.89 -17.91
N ARG A 77 3.26 -0.89 -17.64
CA ARG A 77 2.67 -0.38 -16.42
C ARG A 77 1.65 -1.35 -15.84
N ILE A 78 1.47 -1.32 -14.53
CA ILE A 78 0.39 -2.04 -13.84
C ILE A 78 -0.26 -1.14 -12.78
N ARG A 79 0.53 -0.46 -11.96
CA ARG A 79 0.05 0.36 -10.85
C ARG A 79 -0.15 1.80 -11.32
N THR A 80 -1.25 2.01 -12.01
CA THR A 80 -1.71 3.35 -12.44
C THR A 80 -3.17 3.54 -12.09
N GLN A 81 -3.62 4.78 -12.05
CA GLN A 81 -5.00 5.11 -11.72
C GLN A 81 -5.99 4.48 -12.71
N GLU A 82 -5.65 4.47 -13.99
CA GLU A 82 -6.50 3.92 -15.05
C GLU A 82 -6.64 2.39 -14.97
N ASN A 83 -5.70 1.72 -14.33
CA ASN A 83 -5.66 0.27 -14.20
C ASN A 83 -6.22 -0.23 -12.86
N VAL A 84 -6.72 0.65 -12.00
CA VAL A 84 -7.39 0.27 -10.76
C VAL A 84 -8.69 -0.45 -11.06
N VAL A 85 -8.85 -1.65 -10.50
CA VAL A 85 -10.07 -2.46 -10.62
C VAL A 85 -10.98 -2.22 -9.42
N ALA A 86 -10.45 -2.24 -8.22
CA ALA A 86 -11.21 -2.05 -7.00
C ALA A 86 -10.37 -1.45 -5.86
N CYS A 87 -11.05 -0.76 -4.96
CA CYS A 87 -10.57 -0.31 -3.67
C CYS A 87 -11.51 -0.85 -2.59
N ARG A 88 -10.96 -1.46 -1.54
CA ARG A 88 -11.76 -1.98 -0.42
C ARG A 88 -11.66 -1.12 0.81
N SER A 89 -10.51 -0.49 1.02
CA SER A 89 -10.19 0.25 2.24
C SER A 89 -9.77 1.67 1.92
N LEU A 90 -10.14 2.60 2.77
CA LEU A 90 -9.57 3.93 2.78
C LEU A 90 -8.31 3.89 3.66
N PHE A 91 -7.26 4.49 3.16
CA PHE A 91 -5.99 4.63 3.86
C PHE A 91 -5.71 6.11 4.05
N ASP A 92 -5.32 6.46 5.23
CA ASP A 92 -4.86 7.80 5.54
C ASP A 92 -3.60 7.70 6.41
N ASP A 93 -2.68 8.62 6.23
CA ASP A 93 -1.40 8.66 6.92
C ASP A 93 -1.34 9.95 7.75
N PHE A 94 -1.26 9.78 9.05
CA PHE A 94 -1.19 10.86 10.01
C PHE A 94 0.26 11.01 10.48
N ASP A 95 1.00 11.85 9.78
CA ASP A 95 2.40 12.14 10.10
C ASP A 95 2.56 12.71 11.50
N VAL A 96 3.52 12.20 12.27
CA VAL A 96 3.96 12.76 13.54
C VAL A 96 5.40 13.23 13.39
N ASP A 97 5.58 14.54 13.26
CA ASP A 97 6.90 15.15 13.07
C ASP A 97 6.87 16.62 13.49
N VAL A 98 7.53 16.94 14.60
CA VAL A 98 7.58 18.29 15.19
C VAL A 98 8.27 19.34 14.28
N GLU A 99 9.05 18.91 13.30
CA GLU A 99 9.75 19.80 12.37
C GLU A 99 8.94 20.05 11.08
N LYS A 100 7.88 19.28 10.86
CA LYS A 100 7.07 19.34 9.64
C LYS A 100 5.78 20.14 9.88
N LYS A 101 5.59 21.22 9.12
CA LYS A 101 4.51 22.19 9.32
C LYS A 101 3.09 21.60 9.33
N ASP A 102 2.85 20.52 8.56
CA ASP A 102 1.54 19.92 8.34
C ASP A 102 1.41 18.55 9.00
N ALA A 103 2.26 18.25 9.99
CA ALA A 103 2.23 17.02 10.78
C ALA A 103 1.76 17.30 12.20
N TYR A 104 1.42 16.24 12.94
CA TYR A 104 1.11 16.33 14.36
C TYR A 104 2.38 16.30 15.19
N ASP A 105 2.39 17.02 16.31
CA ASP A 105 3.55 17.07 17.21
C ASP A 105 3.70 15.77 18.00
N THR A 106 2.59 15.09 18.28
CA THR A 106 2.56 13.87 19.09
C THR A 106 1.65 12.79 18.50
N LYS A 107 1.91 11.53 18.85
CA LYS A 107 1.03 10.40 18.52
C LYS A 107 -0.38 10.56 19.12
N ALA A 108 -0.51 11.20 20.27
CA ALA A 108 -1.81 11.43 20.91
C ALA A 108 -2.66 12.38 20.05
N GLU A 109 -2.08 13.49 19.61
CA GLU A 109 -2.76 14.44 18.71
C GLU A 109 -3.12 13.81 17.37
N ALA A 110 -2.22 13.01 16.77
CA ALA A 110 -2.51 12.27 15.55
C ALA A 110 -3.71 11.32 15.75
N LEU A 111 -3.77 10.60 16.87
CA LEU A 111 -4.90 9.72 17.20
C LEU A 111 -6.21 10.49 17.37
N GLU A 112 -6.19 11.66 18.01
CA GLU A 112 -7.35 12.55 18.10
C GLU A 112 -7.82 12.96 16.69
N GLY A 113 -6.89 13.33 15.79
CA GLY A 113 -7.18 13.65 14.40
C GLY A 113 -7.86 12.49 13.66
N VAL A 114 -7.38 11.25 13.84
CA VAL A 114 -8.02 10.04 13.28
C VAL A 114 -9.46 9.90 13.80
N ILE A 115 -9.68 10.10 15.09
CA ILE A 115 -11.01 9.98 15.71
C ILE A 115 -11.95 11.07 15.17
N GLU A 116 -11.48 12.29 15.03
CA GLU A 116 -12.28 13.40 14.50
C GLU A 116 -12.64 13.17 13.02
N LEU A 117 -11.69 12.76 12.21
CA LEU A 117 -11.94 12.40 10.81
C LEU A 117 -12.95 11.27 10.70
N ALA A 118 -12.80 10.22 11.47
CA ALA A 118 -13.71 9.09 11.51
C ALA A 118 -15.15 9.51 11.89
N LYS A 119 -15.29 10.37 12.90
CA LYS A 119 -16.59 10.95 13.29
C LYS A 119 -17.20 11.78 12.17
N ALA A 120 -16.41 12.66 11.53
CA ALA A 120 -16.87 13.51 10.43
C ALA A 120 -17.35 12.69 9.24
N LEU A 121 -16.67 11.60 8.92
CA LEU A 121 -17.01 10.68 7.84
C LEU A 121 -18.05 9.62 8.24
N ARG A 122 -18.46 9.56 9.50
CA ARG A 122 -19.33 8.51 10.08
C ARG A 122 -18.78 7.10 9.87
N LEU A 123 -17.48 6.96 9.98
CA LEU A 123 -16.75 5.69 9.84
C LEU A 123 -16.21 5.24 11.20
N THR A 124 -16.00 3.94 11.33
CA THR A 124 -15.24 3.37 12.45
C THR A 124 -13.92 2.86 11.89
N PRO A 125 -12.77 3.36 12.34
CA PRO A 125 -11.49 2.84 11.90
C PRO A 125 -11.38 1.35 12.21
N SER A 126 -10.99 0.55 11.22
CA SER A 126 -10.83 -0.90 11.37
C SER A 126 -9.45 -1.26 11.92
N ILE A 127 -8.44 -0.46 11.58
CA ILE A 127 -7.04 -0.64 11.98
C ILE A 127 -6.45 0.73 12.22
N VAL A 128 -5.83 0.89 13.39
CA VAL A 128 -4.96 2.03 13.72
C VAL A 128 -3.61 1.44 14.10
N ASN A 129 -2.55 1.88 13.43
CA ASN A 129 -1.20 1.30 13.62
C ASN A 129 -0.20 2.39 14.01
#